data_b89ad7a2331cfb0240d2a67c93d85c57
#
_entry.id   b89ad7a2331cfb0240d2a67c93d85c57
#
_cell.length_a   1.000
_cell.length_b   1.000
_cell.length_c   1.000
_cell.angle_alpha   90.00
_cell.angle_beta   90.00
_cell.angle_gamma   90.00
#
_symmetry.space_group_name_H-M   'P 1'
#
loop_
_entity.id
_entity.type
_entity.pdbx_description
1 polymer ?
#
loop_
_entity_poly.entity_id
_entity_poly.type
_entity_poly.pdbx_seq_one_letter_code
_entity_poly.pdbx_strand_id
1 'polypeptide(L)'
;LELKLMADVALVGFPNVGKSTLIAAISAAKPEIANYPFTTLVPNLGVVRTDDGFEMVVADIPGLIEGAAIGRGLGHAFLRHIERARVLVILADIAPPEARMYEADRDEQERVLLGELLDYRPELLERAKIRVAARADLAPDAAAEAAVDGWLPVSGVTGEGTRELIGAMRRAVEEARETSEDPSAYVVHRPEPEGIRVERELDGSLRVIGREARRAIALSDLTNPGALAEAQRRLKKLGVNRALGRA
;
A
#
# COMPACT_ATOMS: atom_id res chain seq x y z
N LEU A 1 -3.66 -0.07 -17.20
CA LEU A 1 -2.88 -0.71 -16.11
C LEU A 1 -3.05 0.15 -14.87
N GLU A 2 -3.86 -0.27 -13.92
CA GLU A 2 -3.90 0.34 -12.59
C GLU A 2 -2.83 -0.34 -11.74
N LEU A 3 -1.74 0.34 -11.48
CA LEU A 3 -0.78 -0.05 -10.44
C LEU A 3 -1.41 0.30 -9.08
N LYS A 4 -1.93 -0.71 -8.41
CA LYS A 4 -2.45 -0.57 -7.05
C LYS A 4 -1.29 -0.79 -6.08
N LEU A 5 -0.61 0.27 -5.68
CA LEU A 5 0.35 0.22 -4.58
C LEU A 5 -0.40 -0.11 -3.29
N MET A 6 -0.04 -1.24 -2.69
CA MET A 6 -0.58 -1.68 -1.40
C MET A 6 0.42 -1.28 -0.33
N ALA A 7 0.05 -0.37 0.57
CA ALA A 7 0.82 -0.14 1.78
C ALA A 7 0.59 -1.32 2.75
N ASP A 8 1.64 -1.80 3.38
CA ASP A 8 1.54 -2.80 4.45
C ASP A 8 1.14 -2.13 5.76
N VAL A 9 1.64 -0.91 5.99
CA VAL A 9 1.45 -0.13 7.20
C VAL A 9 0.89 1.24 6.87
N ALA A 10 -0.12 1.68 7.60
CA ALA A 10 -0.69 3.02 7.52
C ALA A 10 -0.39 3.80 8.80
N LEU A 11 0.22 5.00 8.67
CA LEU A 11 0.39 5.93 9.77
C LEU A 11 -0.84 6.80 9.92
N VAL A 12 -1.43 6.77 11.09
CA VAL A 12 -2.65 7.50 11.45
C VAL A 12 -2.34 8.44 12.61
N GLY A 13 -2.68 9.70 12.50
CA GLY A 13 -2.38 10.68 13.55
C GLY A 13 -2.79 12.09 13.14
N PHE A 14 -2.87 12.96 14.13
CA PHE A 14 -3.22 14.37 13.94
C PHE A 14 -2.29 15.09 12.95
N PRO A 15 -2.73 16.19 12.31
CA PRO A 15 -1.83 17.03 11.54
C PRO A 15 -0.63 17.48 12.39
N ASN A 16 0.54 17.54 11.77
CA ASN A 16 1.81 17.96 12.40
C ASN A 16 2.31 17.10 13.58
N VAL A 17 1.72 15.92 13.84
CA VAL A 17 2.22 14.95 14.84
C VAL A 17 3.59 14.35 14.48
N GLY A 18 4.08 14.58 13.27
CA GLY A 18 5.38 14.11 12.80
C GLY A 18 5.36 12.88 11.88
N LYS A 19 4.19 12.50 11.30
CA LYS A 19 4.08 11.34 10.39
C LYS A 19 5.08 11.36 9.24
N SER A 20 5.14 12.45 8.49
CA SER A 20 6.05 12.59 7.33
C SER A 20 7.52 12.60 7.75
N THR A 21 7.83 13.19 8.91
CA THR A 21 9.18 13.18 9.49
C THR A 21 9.58 11.77 9.89
N LEU A 22 8.65 11.02 10.49
CA LEU A 22 8.87 9.63 10.87
C LEU A 22 9.11 8.74 9.64
N ILE A 23 8.29 8.86 8.60
CA ILE A 23 8.53 8.13 7.33
C ILE A 23 9.90 8.44 6.76
N ALA A 24 10.31 9.70 6.76
CA ALA A 24 11.63 10.10 6.27
C ALA A 24 12.78 9.48 7.10
N ALA A 25 12.57 9.33 8.41
CA ALA A 25 13.56 8.75 9.32
C ALA A 25 13.70 7.21 9.18
N ILE A 26 12.60 6.50 8.87
CA ILE A 26 12.60 5.03 8.81
C ILE A 26 12.71 4.48 7.38
N SER A 27 12.59 5.31 6.36
CA SER A 27 12.64 4.86 4.97
C SER A 27 14.06 4.59 4.50
N ALA A 28 14.27 3.47 3.82
CA ALA A 28 15.57 3.10 3.24
C ALA A 28 15.98 3.99 2.05
N ALA A 29 15.03 4.68 1.44
CA ALA A 29 15.24 5.63 0.36
C ALA A 29 14.44 6.91 0.66
N LYS A 30 14.75 8.01 -0.05
CA LYS A 30 13.98 9.25 0.08
C LYS A 30 12.49 8.93 -0.20
N PRO A 31 11.58 9.32 0.70
CA PRO A 31 10.16 9.06 0.49
C PRO A 31 9.68 9.62 -0.83
N GLU A 32 8.90 8.85 -1.54
CA GLU A 32 8.30 9.27 -2.80
C GLU A 32 6.92 9.86 -2.57
N ILE A 33 6.67 10.98 -3.21
CA ILE A 33 5.36 11.60 -3.28
C ILE A 33 4.59 10.91 -4.40
N ALA A 34 3.64 10.06 -4.05
CA ALA A 34 2.86 9.32 -5.04
C ALA A 34 1.70 10.18 -5.55
N ASN A 35 1.82 10.67 -6.79
CA ASN A 35 0.74 11.38 -7.48
C ASN A 35 -0.30 10.37 -7.97
N TYR A 36 -1.37 10.17 -7.21
CA TYR A 36 -2.52 9.38 -7.65
C TYR A 36 -3.53 10.26 -8.40
N PRO A 37 -3.99 9.86 -9.59
CA PRO A 37 -4.80 10.70 -10.46
C PRO A 37 -6.18 11.09 -9.92
N PHE A 38 -6.55 10.65 -8.71
CA PHE A 38 -7.89 10.91 -8.13
C PHE A 38 -7.83 11.36 -6.66
N THR A 39 -6.66 11.77 -6.15
CA THR A 39 -6.51 12.24 -4.77
C THR A 39 -6.15 13.72 -4.75
N THR A 40 -6.90 14.52 -4.01
CA THR A 40 -6.58 15.92 -3.72
C THR A 40 -5.44 16.09 -2.71
N LEU A 41 -5.17 15.03 -1.94
CA LEU A 41 -4.08 14.94 -0.97
C LEU A 41 -3.12 13.83 -1.42
N VAL A 42 -1.84 14.10 -1.46
CA VAL A 42 -0.82 13.19 -1.95
C VAL A 42 -0.19 12.46 -0.77
N PRO A 43 -0.33 11.11 -0.66
CA PRO A 43 0.29 10.37 0.43
C PRO A 43 1.82 10.33 0.26
N ASN A 44 2.54 10.44 1.38
CA ASN A 44 3.95 10.13 1.41
C ASN A 44 4.12 8.63 1.60
N LEU A 45 4.87 7.99 0.72
CA LEU A 45 5.19 6.57 0.80
C LEU A 45 6.65 6.39 1.15
N GLY A 46 6.92 5.53 2.11
CA GLY A 46 8.27 5.10 2.47
C GLY A 46 8.42 3.59 2.32
N VAL A 47 9.55 3.14 1.79
CA VAL A 47 9.92 1.72 1.81
C VAL A 47 10.87 1.52 2.98
N VAL A 48 10.44 0.72 3.94
CA VAL A 48 11.26 0.33 5.09
C VAL A 48 11.89 -1.02 4.78
N ARG A 49 13.22 -1.08 4.92
CA ARG A 49 13.99 -2.31 4.71
C ARG A 49 14.73 -2.64 6.00
N THR A 50 14.62 -3.88 6.44
CA THR A 50 15.36 -4.39 7.60
C THR A 50 16.68 -5.05 7.16
N ASP A 51 17.60 -5.24 8.10
CA ASP A 51 18.95 -5.77 7.84
C ASP A 51 18.93 -7.19 7.23
N ASP A 52 17.89 -7.97 7.50
CA ASP A 52 17.68 -9.31 6.94
C ASP A 52 16.97 -9.33 5.58
N GLY A 53 16.75 -8.15 4.99
CA GLY A 53 16.18 -7.99 3.66
C GLY A 53 14.64 -8.01 3.60
N PHE A 54 13.94 -8.00 4.75
CA PHE A 54 12.49 -7.84 4.75
C PHE A 54 12.11 -6.40 4.33
N GLU A 55 11.12 -6.30 3.45
CA GLU A 55 10.61 -5.02 2.96
C GLU A 55 9.14 -4.84 3.28
N MET A 56 8.77 -3.62 3.69
CA MET A 56 7.38 -3.20 3.89
C MET A 56 7.19 -1.77 3.40
N VAL A 57 5.99 -1.48 2.88
CA VAL A 57 5.59 -0.15 2.44
C VAL A 57 4.78 0.53 3.53
N VAL A 58 5.24 1.70 3.94
CA VAL A 58 4.58 2.55 4.94
C VAL A 58 3.98 3.77 4.24
N ALA A 59 2.71 4.03 4.48
CA ALA A 59 2.01 5.19 3.94
C ALA A 59 1.64 6.18 5.04
N ASP A 60 1.93 7.47 4.82
CA ASP A 60 1.32 8.56 5.59
C ASP A 60 -0.11 8.77 5.09
N ILE A 61 -1.03 8.84 6.01
CA ILE A 61 -2.43 9.16 5.71
C ILE A 61 -2.68 10.59 6.16
N PRO A 62 -2.54 11.57 5.25
CA PRO A 62 -2.86 12.95 5.57
C PRO A 62 -4.38 13.10 5.74
N GLY A 63 -4.82 13.88 6.72
CA GLY A 63 -6.16 14.47 6.73
C GLY A 63 -7.28 13.64 7.38
N LEU A 64 -7.00 12.64 8.23
CA LEU A 64 -8.08 11.99 9.01
C LEU A 64 -8.84 12.97 9.90
N ILE A 65 -8.26 14.11 10.27
CA ILE A 65 -8.84 15.07 11.22
C ILE A 65 -9.17 16.44 10.59
N GLU A 66 -8.63 16.76 9.41
CA GLU A 66 -8.97 18.05 8.76
C GLU A 66 -10.44 18.15 8.34
N GLY A 67 -11.16 17.03 8.25
CA GLY A 67 -12.58 16.98 7.93
C GLY A 67 -13.51 16.99 9.13
N ALA A 68 -13.14 16.39 10.25
CA ALA A 68 -13.97 16.32 11.46
C ALA A 68 -14.13 17.70 12.13
N ALA A 69 -13.06 18.49 12.19
CA ALA A 69 -13.11 19.85 12.76
C ALA A 69 -13.94 20.84 11.92
N ILE A 70 -14.24 20.53 10.64
CA ILE A 70 -14.93 21.45 9.71
C ILE A 70 -16.27 20.87 9.20
N GLY A 71 -16.68 19.66 9.65
CA GLY A 71 -17.93 19.02 9.23
C GLY A 71 -17.96 18.62 7.74
N ARG A 72 -16.81 18.59 7.07
CA ARG A 72 -16.66 18.12 5.69
C ARG A 72 -15.84 16.85 5.72
N GLY A 73 -16.53 15.71 5.79
CA GLY A 73 -15.91 14.38 5.75
C GLY A 73 -14.89 14.28 4.63
N LEU A 74 -13.74 13.70 4.93
CA LEU A 74 -12.69 13.38 3.96
C LEU A 74 -13.28 12.56 2.82
N GLY A 75 -12.96 12.97 1.60
CA GLY A 75 -13.48 12.31 0.42
C GLY A 75 -13.14 10.81 0.42
N HIS A 76 -14.16 9.97 0.24
CA HIS A 76 -14.09 8.50 0.15
C HIS A 76 -12.98 7.95 -0.76
N ALA A 77 -12.40 8.79 -1.62
CA ALA A 77 -11.32 8.40 -2.53
C ALA A 77 -9.98 8.18 -1.82
N PHE A 78 -9.71 8.90 -0.72
CA PHE A 78 -8.45 8.86 0.00
C PHE A 78 -8.36 7.67 0.97
N LEU A 79 -9.47 7.35 1.61
CA LEU A 79 -9.57 6.27 2.60
C LEU A 79 -9.40 4.87 1.99
N ARG A 80 -9.52 4.73 0.66
CA ARG A 80 -9.23 3.49 -0.07
C ARG A 80 -7.78 2.99 0.08
N HIS A 81 -6.85 3.86 0.48
CA HIS A 81 -5.47 3.46 0.73
C HIS A 81 -5.31 2.80 2.11
N ILE A 82 -6.09 3.27 3.11
CA ILE A 82 -6.16 2.63 4.45
C ILE A 82 -6.79 1.24 4.35
N GLU A 83 -7.80 1.08 3.48
CA GLU A 83 -8.51 -0.18 3.31
C GLU A 83 -7.59 -1.38 3.00
N ARG A 84 -6.39 -1.11 2.55
CA ARG A 84 -5.42 -2.14 2.14
C ARG A 84 -4.26 -2.31 3.10
N ALA A 85 -4.01 -1.34 3.97
CA ALA A 85 -2.98 -1.47 4.98
C ALA A 85 -3.34 -2.61 5.94
N ARG A 86 -2.38 -3.47 6.24
CA ARG A 86 -2.56 -4.61 7.14
C ARG A 86 -2.42 -4.21 8.60
N VAL A 87 -1.61 -3.20 8.85
CA VAL A 87 -1.25 -2.71 10.19
C VAL A 87 -1.52 -1.22 10.27
N LEU A 88 -2.07 -0.77 11.37
CA LEU A 88 -2.27 0.65 11.68
C LEU A 88 -1.26 1.08 12.75
N VAL A 89 -0.56 2.18 12.50
CA VAL A 89 0.30 2.84 13.49
C VAL A 89 -0.40 4.12 13.92
N ILE A 90 -0.86 4.15 15.16
CA ILE A 90 -1.56 5.29 15.75
C ILE A 90 -0.52 6.19 16.41
N LEU A 91 -0.35 7.40 15.87
CA LEU A 91 0.58 8.39 16.41
C LEU A 91 -0.19 9.41 17.25
N ALA A 92 0.20 9.53 18.53
CA ALA A 92 -0.23 10.62 19.40
C ALA A 92 0.95 11.54 19.73
N ASP A 93 0.72 12.84 19.69
CA ASP A 93 1.71 13.87 20.01
C ASP A 93 1.81 14.04 21.53
N ILE A 94 2.98 13.74 22.09
CA ILE A 94 3.27 13.90 23.52
C ILE A 94 4.13 15.12 23.82
N ALA A 95 4.48 15.94 22.83
CA ALA A 95 5.21 17.18 23.07
C ALA A 95 4.48 18.09 24.07
N PRO A 96 5.17 19.02 24.76
CA PRO A 96 4.51 19.94 25.69
C PRO A 96 3.46 20.79 24.97
N PRO A 97 2.42 21.28 25.70
CA PRO A 97 1.28 22.00 25.10
C PRO A 97 1.67 23.16 24.18
N GLU A 98 2.73 23.88 24.54
CA GLU A 98 3.25 25.02 23.76
C GLU A 98 3.80 24.62 22.39
N ALA A 99 4.19 23.37 22.25
CA ALA A 99 4.74 22.82 21.01
C ALA A 99 3.71 22.00 20.21
N ARG A 100 2.51 21.78 20.75
CA ARG A 100 1.43 21.05 20.07
C ARG A 100 0.48 22.00 19.36
N MET A 101 -0.11 21.50 18.28
CA MET A 101 -1.16 22.22 17.56
C MET A 101 -2.55 22.02 18.21
N TYR A 102 -2.73 20.96 18.99
CA TYR A 102 -3.99 20.57 19.61
C TYR A 102 -3.83 20.42 21.12
N GLU A 103 -4.83 20.83 21.89
CA GLU A 103 -4.81 20.72 23.34
C GLU A 103 -5.05 19.27 23.83
N ALA A 104 -5.61 18.41 22.97
CA ALA A 104 -5.92 17.02 23.32
C ALA A 104 -4.70 16.26 23.82
N ASP A 105 -4.87 15.56 24.93
CA ASP A 105 -3.84 14.64 25.44
C ASP A 105 -3.70 13.38 24.58
N ARG A 106 -2.71 12.55 24.87
CA ARG A 106 -2.39 11.32 24.13
C ARG A 106 -3.60 10.39 23.97
N ASP A 107 -4.30 10.15 25.08
CA ASP A 107 -5.40 9.19 25.12
C ASP A 107 -6.66 9.75 24.44
N GLU A 108 -6.87 11.04 24.50
CA GLU A 108 -7.93 11.72 23.77
C GLU A 108 -7.64 11.74 22.27
N GLN A 109 -6.39 11.95 21.86
CA GLN A 109 -5.97 11.84 20.47
C GLN A 109 -6.27 10.43 19.93
N GLU A 110 -5.90 9.37 20.65
CA GLU A 110 -6.20 7.99 20.26
C GLU A 110 -7.71 7.78 20.12
N ARG A 111 -8.50 8.22 21.10
CA ARG A 111 -9.96 8.06 21.08
C ARG A 111 -10.61 8.72 19.86
N VAL A 112 -10.19 9.94 19.53
CA VAL A 112 -10.68 10.66 18.35
C VAL A 112 -10.32 9.92 17.08
N LEU A 113 -9.06 9.49 16.92
CA LEU A 113 -8.58 8.77 15.75
C LEU A 113 -9.33 7.44 15.53
N LEU A 114 -9.50 6.67 16.61
CA LEU A 114 -10.25 5.41 16.54
C LEU A 114 -11.73 5.63 16.24
N GLY A 115 -12.32 6.73 16.75
CA GLY A 115 -13.69 7.12 16.42
C GLY A 115 -13.87 7.43 14.94
N GLU A 116 -12.97 8.19 14.34
CA GLU A 116 -13.01 8.49 12.89
C GLU A 116 -12.82 7.23 12.02
N LEU A 117 -11.93 6.32 12.44
CA LEU A 117 -11.75 5.04 11.75
C LEU A 117 -13.02 4.17 11.86
N LEU A 118 -13.68 4.16 13.01
CA LEU A 118 -14.93 3.45 13.23
C LEU A 118 -16.06 3.99 12.34
N ASP A 119 -16.20 5.30 12.29
CA ASP A 119 -17.23 5.96 11.48
C ASP A 119 -17.01 5.73 9.98
N TYR A 120 -15.74 5.62 9.59
CA TYR A 120 -15.41 5.36 8.19
C TYR A 120 -15.62 3.89 7.83
N ARG A 121 -15.00 2.97 8.58
CA ARG A 121 -15.06 1.52 8.33
C ARG A 121 -14.69 0.73 9.59
N PRO A 122 -15.67 0.12 10.26
CA PRO A 122 -15.45 -0.62 11.50
C PRO A 122 -14.38 -1.72 11.40
N GLU A 123 -14.26 -2.37 10.22
CA GLU A 123 -13.32 -3.47 10.00
C GLU A 123 -11.84 -3.04 10.13
N LEU A 124 -11.56 -1.74 10.03
CA LEU A 124 -10.21 -1.21 10.27
C LEU A 124 -9.78 -1.37 11.73
N LEU A 125 -10.73 -1.39 12.66
CA LEU A 125 -10.44 -1.59 14.07
C LEU A 125 -10.09 -3.04 14.44
N GLU A 126 -10.33 -3.99 13.56
CA GLU A 126 -9.94 -5.40 13.75
C GLU A 126 -8.46 -5.65 13.42
N ARG A 127 -7.81 -4.70 12.74
CA ARG A 127 -6.41 -4.82 12.33
C ARG A 127 -5.46 -4.65 13.52
N ALA A 128 -4.24 -5.19 13.36
CA ALA A 128 -3.16 -4.94 14.30
C ALA A 128 -2.89 -3.44 14.44
N LYS A 129 -2.82 -2.96 15.68
CA LYS A 129 -2.56 -1.56 16.03
C LYS A 129 -1.27 -1.44 16.83
N ILE A 130 -0.41 -0.50 16.43
CA ILE A 130 0.79 -0.13 17.16
C ILE A 130 0.61 1.32 17.61
N ARG A 131 0.70 1.57 18.92
CA ARG A 131 0.56 2.89 19.51
C ARG A 131 1.94 3.55 19.63
N VAL A 132 2.07 4.75 19.09
CA VAL A 132 3.32 5.51 19.04
C VAL A 132 3.15 6.85 19.71
N ALA A 133 3.95 7.10 20.75
CA ALA A 133 4.09 8.40 21.39
C ALA A 133 5.14 9.20 20.61
N ALA A 134 4.67 10.07 19.72
CA ALA A 134 5.49 10.81 18.80
C ALA A 134 6.11 12.06 19.45
N ARG A 135 7.26 12.52 18.91
CA ARG A 135 8.01 13.69 19.39
C ARG A 135 8.55 13.50 20.80
N ALA A 136 8.97 12.27 21.12
CA ALA A 136 9.48 11.88 22.42
C ALA A 136 10.69 12.72 22.88
N ASP A 137 11.48 13.20 21.93
CA ASP A 137 12.62 14.11 22.17
C ASP A 137 12.24 15.44 22.85
N LEU A 138 11.00 15.88 22.71
CA LEU A 138 10.51 17.14 23.31
C LEU A 138 9.91 16.95 24.70
N ALA A 139 9.60 15.72 25.11
CA ALA A 139 8.94 15.41 26.39
C ALA A 139 9.42 14.08 26.97
N PRO A 140 10.67 13.98 27.47
CA PRO A 140 11.24 12.72 27.97
C PRO A 140 10.43 12.08 29.10
N ASP A 141 9.87 12.88 30.01
CA ASP A 141 9.07 12.38 31.14
C ASP A 141 7.75 11.77 30.64
N ALA A 142 7.05 12.46 29.74
CA ALA A 142 5.83 11.95 29.11
C ALA A 142 6.11 10.72 28.22
N ALA A 143 7.29 10.63 27.62
CA ALA A 143 7.75 9.46 26.88
C ALA A 143 7.92 8.24 27.80
N ALA A 144 8.51 8.43 28.98
CA ALA A 144 8.66 7.36 29.97
C ALA A 144 7.31 6.86 30.50
N GLU A 145 6.38 7.77 30.80
CA GLU A 145 5.00 7.42 31.18
C GLU A 145 4.28 6.67 30.04
N ALA A 146 4.37 7.15 28.82
CA ALA A 146 3.79 6.50 27.66
C ALA A 146 4.30 5.06 27.45
N ALA A 147 5.60 4.83 27.70
CA ALA A 147 6.18 3.49 27.62
C ALA A 147 5.58 2.52 28.64
N VAL A 148 5.30 2.98 29.86
CA VAL A 148 4.62 2.17 30.89
C VAL A 148 3.21 1.78 30.46
N ASP A 149 2.51 2.67 29.75
CA ASP A 149 1.16 2.43 29.22
C ASP A 149 1.14 1.64 27.91
N GLY A 150 2.30 1.12 27.47
CA GLY A 150 2.42 0.29 26.28
C GLY A 150 2.41 1.07 24.96
N TRP A 151 2.75 2.35 25.00
CA TRP A 151 3.06 3.13 23.80
C TRP A 151 4.55 3.01 23.48
N LEU A 152 4.91 3.13 22.23
CA LEU A 152 6.30 3.22 21.78
C LEU A 152 6.70 4.70 21.66
N PRO A 153 7.57 5.21 22.54
CA PRO A 153 8.12 6.55 22.39
C PRO A 153 9.03 6.62 21.17
N VAL A 154 8.79 7.59 20.28
CA VAL A 154 9.54 7.72 19.03
C VAL A 154 9.81 9.19 18.70
N SER A 155 11.02 9.47 18.24
CA SER A 155 11.37 10.75 17.62
C SER A 155 11.82 10.52 16.16
N GLY A 156 11.09 11.09 15.22
CA GLY A 156 11.53 11.12 13.81
C GLY A 156 12.69 12.07 13.54
N VAL A 157 13.03 12.96 14.49
CA VAL A 157 14.13 13.92 14.37
C VAL A 157 15.45 13.32 14.86
N THR A 158 15.43 12.69 16.04
CA THR A 158 16.63 12.08 16.65
C THR A 158 16.84 10.63 16.22
N GLY A 159 15.79 9.97 15.72
CA GLY A 159 15.79 8.54 15.42
C GLY A 159 15.55 7.65 16.64
N GLU A 160 15.34 8.21 17.82
CA GLU A 160 15.04 7.46 19.04
C GLU A 160 13.76 6.62 18.87
N GLY A 161 13.77 5.36 19.30
CA GLY A 161 12.65 4.43 19.24
C GLY A 161 12.29 3.92 17.83
N THR A 162 12.96 4.41 16.79
CA THR A 162 12.63 4.00 15.40
C THR A 162 12.94 2.54 15.11
N ARG A 163 14.01 1.99 15.71
CA ARG A 163 14.39 0.58 15.53
C ARG A 163 13.34 -0.35 16.16
N GLU A 164 12.88 -0.02 17.35
CA GLU A 164 11.83 -0.73 18.09
C GLU A 164 10.51 -0.70 17.30
N LEU A 165 10.17 0.46 16.76
CA LEU A 165 8.98 0.62 15.91
C LEU A 165 9.08 -0.23 14.64
N ILE A 166 10.21 -0.21 13.93
CA ILE A 166 10.43 -1.04 12.74
C ILE A 166 10.26 -2.53 13.08
N GLY A 167 10.83 -2.97 14.21
CA GLY A 167 10.68 -4.33 14.69
C GLY A 167 9.24 -4.72 15.03
N ALA A 168 8.47 -3.81 15.61
CA ALA A 168 7.06 -4.02 15.92
C ALA A 168 6.21 -4.08 14.64
N MET A 169 6.41 -3.14 13.71
CA MET A 169 5.73 -3.13 12.41
C MET A 169 6.01 -4.39 11.62
N ARG A 170 7.27 -4.83 11.55
CA ARG A 170 7.66 -6.06 10.88
C ARG A 170 6.88 -7.26 11.40
N ARG A 171 6.92 -7.52 12.72
CA ARG A 171 6.19 -8.65 13.33
C ARG A 171 4.70 -8.61 13.00
N ALA A 172 4.07 -7.45 13.14
CA ALA A 172 2.66 -7.30 12.85
C ALA A 172 2.32 -7.52 11.37
N VAL A 173 3.19 -7.09 10.45
CA VAL A 173 3.01 -7.30 9.00
C VAL A 173 3.23 -8.77 8.64
N GLU A 174 4.23 -9.45 9.20
CA GLU A 174 4.46 -10.89 8.99
C GLU A 174 3.24 -11.70 9.44
N GLU A 175 2.75 -11.47 10.66
CA GLU A 175 1.56 -12.14 11.20
C GLU A 175 0.31 -11.87 10.34
N ALA A 176 0.11 -10.63 9.91
CA ALA A 176 -1.01 -10.26 9.06
C ALA A 176 -0.90 -10.86 7.64
N ARG A 177 0.32 -11.06 7.11
CA ARG A 177 0.54 -11.74 5.82
C ARG A 177 0.26 -13.24 5.92
N GLU A 178 0.63 -13.89 7.03
CA GLU A 178 0.36 -15.31 7.28
C GLU A 178 -1.13 -15.60 7.47
N THR A 179 -1.84 -14.70 8.14
CA THR A 179 -3.28 -14.84 8.41
C THR A 179 -4.14 -14.51 7.18
N SER A 180 -3.60 -13.71 6.25
CA SER A 180 -4.30 -13.38 5.00
C SER A 180 -4.18 -14.53 4.01
N GLU A 181 -5.11 -15.46 4.04
CA GLU A 181 -5.38 -16.40 2.94
C GLU A 181 -5.97 -15.64 1.74
N ASP A 182 -5.19 -14.79 1.09
CA ASP A 182 -5.57 -14.25 -0.22
C ASP A 182 -4.69 -14.87 -1.31
N PRO A 183 -5.10 -16.03 -1.88
CA PRO A 183 -4.40 -16.66 -2.99
C PRO A 183 -4.43 -15.79 -4.26
N SER A 184 -5.24 -14.73 -4.29
CA SER A 184 -5.38 -13.82 -5.43
C SER A 184 -4.34 -12.69 -5.45
N ALA A 185 -3.54 -12.51 -4.40
CA ALA A 185 -2.60 -11.39 -4.25
C ALA A 185 -1.41 -11.42 -5.23
N TYR A 186 -1.13 -12.55 -5.86
CA TYR A 186 -0.09 -12.65 -6.88
C TYR A 186 -0.61 -13.24 -8.17
N VAL A 187 -1.34 -12.45 -8.95
CA VAL A 187 -1.34 -12.69 -10.39
C VAL A 187 0.06 -12.32 -10.87
N VAL A 188 0.95 -13.30 -10.90
CA VAL A 188 2.24 -13.16 -11.58
C VAL A 188 1.90 -12.97 -13.05
N HIS A 189 1.75 -11.72 -13.48
CA HIS A 189 1.77 -11.39 -14.89
C HIS A 189 3.19 -11.69 -15.39
N ARG A 190 3.42 -12.95 -15.70
CA ARG A 190 4.55 -13.29 -16.56
C ARG A 190 4.24 -12.65 -17.90
N PRO A 191 5.02 -11.65 -18.36
CA PRO A 191 4.83 -11.13 -19.71
C PRO A 191 4.87 -12.32 -20.64
N GLU A 192 3.88 -12.40 -21.54
CA GLU A 192 3.90 -13.45 -22.57
C GLU A 192 5.26 -13.40 -23.27
N PRO A 193 5.91 -14.53 -23.46
CA PRO A 193 7.24 -14.58 -24.06
C PRO A 193 7.19 -13.86 -25.41
N GLU A 194 8.24 -13.11 -25.72
CA GLU A 194 8.42 -12.54 -27.04
C GLU A 194 8.56 -13.69 -28.04
N GLY A 195 7.76 -13.65 -29.10
CA GLY A 195 7.71 -14.69 -30.12
C GLY A 195 6.43 -15.54 -30.06
N ILE A 196 6.37 -16.50 -30.98
CA ILE A 196 5.24 -17.41 -31.13
C ILE A 196 5.65 -18.79 -30.63
N ARG A 197 4.89 -19.34 -29.66
CA ARG A 197 5.00 -20.72 -29.20
C ARG A 197 3.69 -21.45 -29.47
N VAL A 198 3.82 -22.76 -29.72
CA VAL A 198 2.68 -23.66 -29.89
C VAL A 198 2.74 -24.68 -28.76
N GLU A 199 1.65 -24.81 -28.03
CA GLU A 199 1.47 -25.82 -26.99
C GLU A 199 0.35 -26.76 -27.42
N ARG A 200 0.54 -28.06 -27.15
CA ARG A 200 -0.49 -29.07 -27.39
C ARG A 200 -1.29 -29.26 -26.11
N GLU A 201 -2.60 -29.08 -26.20
CA GLU A 201 -3.53 -29.30 -25.09
C GLU A 201 -3.85 -30.78 -24.90
N LEU A 202 -4.43 -31.15 -23.77
CA LEU A 202 -4.75 -32.53 -23.42
C LEU A 202 -5.78 -33.17 -24.36
N ASP A 203 -6.60 -32.35 -25.02
CA ASP A 203 -7.59 -32.79 -26.02
C ASP A 203 -7.01 -32.96 -27.44
N GLY A 204 -5.69 -32.73 -27.59
CA GLY A 204 -5.00 -32.80 -28.87
C GLY A 204 -5.03 -31.53 -29.70
N SER A 205 -5.72 -30.47 -29.25
CA SER A 205 -5.73 -29.18 -29.90
C SER A 205 -4.39 -28.45 -29.77
N LEU A 206 -4.08 -27.55 -30.69
CA LEU A 206 -2.87 -26.74 -30.71
C LEU A 206 -3.20 -25.31 -30.31
N ARG A 207 -2.63 -24.84 -29.23
CA ARG A 207 -2.76 -23.49 -28.73
C ARG A 207 -1.56 -22.63 -29.09
N VAL A 208 -1.81 -21.51 -29.76
CA VAL A 208 -0.77 -20.56 -30.13
C VAL A 208 -0.66 -19.48 -29.05
N ILE A 209 0.53 -19.33 -28.47
CA ILE A 209 0.83 -18.36 -27.43
C ILE A 209 1.83 -17.34 -27.96
N GLY A 210 1.55 -16.06 -27.74
CA GLY A 210 2.43 -14.95 -28.11
C GLY A 210 1.67 -13.64 -28.24
N ARG A 211 2.30 -12.57 -27.75
CA ARG A 211 1.69 -11.22 -27.74
C ARG A 211 1.30 -10.76 -29.14
N GLU A 212 2.15 -11.00 -30.14
CA GLU A 212 1.90 -10.57 -31.51
C GLU A 212 0.78 -11.38 -32.17
N ALA A 213 0.72 -12.69 -31.92
CA ALA A 213 -0.37 -13.53 -32.40
C ALA A 213 -1.72 -13.11 -31.82
N ARG A 214 -1.77 -12.80 -30.53
CA ARG A 214 -2.98 -12.31 -29.87
C ARG A 214 -3.41 -10.95 -30.42
N ARG A 215 -2.46 -10.01 -30.62
CA ARG A 215 -2.76 -8.69 -31.22
C ARG A 215 -3.30 -8.79 -32.64
N ALA A 216 -2.83 -9.77 -33.42
CA ALA A 216 -3.28 -9.95 -34.78
C ALA A 216 -4.79 -10.25 -34.90
N ILE A 217 -5.40 -10.81 -33.81
CA ILE A 217 -6.82 -11.20 -33.79
C ILE A 217 -7.68 -10.35 -32.87
N ALA A 218 -7.06 -9.60 -31.88
CA ALA A 218 -7.74 -8.95 -30.76
C ALA A 218 -8.79 -7.87 -31.17
N LEU A 219 -8.70 -7.31 -32.37
CA LEU A 219 -9.61 -6.26 -32.87
C LEU A 219 -10.42 -6.73 -34.08
N SER A 220 -10.45 -8.05 -34.37
CA SER A 220 -11.14 -8.60 -35.54
C SER A 220 -12.41 -9.31 -35.08
N ASP A 221 -13.54 -8.92 -35.68
CA ASP A 221 -14.78 -9.70 -35.61
C ASP A 221 -14.62 -10.96 -36.47
N LEU A 222 -14.25 -12.06 -35.82
CA LEU A 222 -13.96 -13.32 -36.49
C LEU A 222 -15.21 -13.99 -37.11
N THR A 223 -16.41 -13.46 -36.85
CA THR A 223 -17.66 -13.90 -37.49
C THR A 223 -17.80 -13.31 -38.89
N ASN A 224 -17.08 -12.22 -39.16
CA ASN A 224 -17.04 -11.61 -40.50
C ASN A 224 -15.97 -12.29 -41.37
N PRO A 225 -16.35 -12.86 -42.56
CA PRO A 225 -15.40 -13.57 -43.42
C PRO A 225 -14.20 -12.73 -43.87
N GLY A 226 -14.40 -11.42 -44.10
CA GLY A 226 -13.34 -10.51 -44.49
C GLY A 226 -12.33 -10.25 -43.35
N ALA A 227 -12.83 -10.06 -42.12
CA ALA A 227 -12.00 -9.86 -40.93
C ALA A 227 -11.22 -11.14 -40.57
N LEU A 228 -11.85 -12.31 -40.74
CA LEU A 228 -11.19 -13.61 -40.54
C LEU A 228 -10.04 -13.81 -41.56
N ALA A 229 -10.27 -13.52 -42.85
CA ALA A 229 -9.23 -13.63 -43.87
C ALA A 229 -8.05 -12.69 -43.61
N GLU A 230 -8.29 -11.48 -43.07
CA GLU A 230 -7.25 -10.54 -42.71
C GLU A 230 -6.47 -11.01 -41.46
N ALA A 231 -7.15 -11.50 -40.43
CA ALA A 231 -6.53 -12.08 -39.26
C ALA A 231 -5.62 -13.27 -39.63
N GLN A 232 -6.10 -14.17 -40.48
CA GLN A 232 -5.30 -15.30 -41.00
C GLN A 232 -4.05 -14.83 -41.76
N ARG A 233 -4.15 -13.78 -42.55
CA ARG A 233 -3.05 -13.19 -43.32
C ARG A 233 -1.98 -12.63 -42.35
N ARG A 234 -2.41 -11.93 -41.31
CA ARG A 234 -1.50 -11.40 -40.26
C ARG A 234 -0.79 -12.53 -39.50
N LEU A 235 -1.52 -13.54 -39.07
CA LEU A 235 -0.95 -14.71 -38.37
C LEU A 235 0.06 -15.46 -39.28
N LYS A 236 -0.23 -15.60 -40.55
CA LYS A 236 0.70 -16.20 -41.54
C LYS A 236 2.01 -15.40 -41.67
N LYS A 237 1.92 -14.05 -41.73
CA LYS A 237 3.10 -13.16 -41.75
C LYS A 237 3.95 -13.29 -40.49
N LEU A 238 3.33 -13.49 -39.33
CA LEU A 238 4.01 -13.74 -38.04
C LEU A 238 4.64 -15.14 -37.93
N GLY A 239 4.46 -16.00 -38.92
CA GLY A 239 5.05 -17.33 -38.96
C GLY A 239 4.29 -18.39 -38.13
N VAL A 240 3.04 -18.12 -37.70
CA VAL A 240 2.23 -19.07 -36.93
C VAL A 240 2.07 -20.40 -37.64
N ASN A 241 1.83 -20.41 -38.94
CA ASN A 241 1.68 -21.66 -39.72
C ASN A 241 2.96 -22.52 -39.68
N ARG A 242 4.15 -21.88 -39.67
CA ARG A 242 5.42 -22.59 -39.54
C ARG A 242 5.62 -23.17 -38.17
N ALA A 243 5.18 -22.46 -37.12
CA ALA A 243 5.23 -22.93 -35.74
C ALA A 243 4.27 -24.11 -35.52
N LEU A 244 3.04 -24.04 -36.07
CA LEU A 244 2.06 -25.13 -36.02
C LEU A 244 2.53 -26.40 -36.74
N GLY A 245 3.25 -26.27 -37.86
CA GLY A 245 3.78 -27.43 -38.60
C GLY A 245 5.00 -28.12 -37.92
N ARG A 246 5.52 -27.57 -36.83
CA ARG A 246 6.63 -28.13 -36.06
C ARG A 246 6.18 -28.73 -34.69
N ALA A 247 4.95 -28.44 -34.28
CA ALA A 247 4.35 -28.93 -33.04
C ALA A 247 3.58 -30.25 -33.26
#